data_5312704de8fb336feab8b4eef0411d1b
#
_entry.id   5312704de8fb336feab8b4eef0411d1b
#
_cell.length_a   1.000
_cell.length_b   1.000
_cell.length_c   1.000
_cell.angle_alpha   90.00
_cell.angle_beta   90.00
_cell.angle_gamma   90.00
#
_symmetry.space_group_name_H-M   'P 1'
#
loop_
_entity.id
_entity.type
_entity.pdbx_description
1 polymer ?
#
loop_
_entity_poly.entity_id
_entity_poly.type
_entity_poly.pdbx_seq_one_letter_code
_entity_poly.pdbx_strand_id
1 'polypeptide(L)'
;MLDLVVTEVQHYTDKLFRIRTQRPSSYRFTAGEFVMIKLEGTPERAYSLTSGPYDDYLEFYSIKVQDGPLTSKLQHLKEGDTLKVGVKPTGTLILANLELGGDLWLLASGTGIAPFISLLRDPQTFELFNDIHVTWTVRQAVELDAYKDFLYSLPIEFFPTVTQEHFHNQGRIQKFLDHGILSVDNPDKQRIMICGSMSFNNDLKERFNKLGFSEGNKKTQGTFVQEKAFVG
;
A
#
# COMPACT_ATOMS: atom_id res chain seq x y z
N MET A 1 -15.02 -12.18 12.97
CA MET A 1 -13.62 -12.39 12.54
C MET A 1 -13.39 -13.86 12.29
N LEU A 2 -12.41 -14.20 11.47
CA LEU A 2 -11.94 -15.58 11.23
C LEU A 2 -10.65 -15.79 11.99
N ASP A 3 -10.47 -16.97 12.55
CA ASP A 3 -9.20 -17.42 13.12
C ASP A 3 -8.38 -18.07 11.99
N LEU A 4 -7.32 -17.39 11.55
CA LEU A 4 -6.48 -17.83 10.44
C LEU A 4 -5.11 -18.25 10.95
N VAL A 5 -4.60 -19.38 10.48
CA VAL A 5 -3.28 -19.89 10.85
C VAL A 5 -2.22 -19.08 10.12
N VAL A 6 -1.24 -18.59 10.88
CA VAL A 6 -0.03 -17.94 10.35
C VAL A 6 0.84 -18.98 9.66
N THR A 7 1.21 -18.74 8.42
CA THR A 7 2.04 -19.64 7.61
C THR A 7 3.46 -19.14 7.44
N GLU A 8 3.68 -17.84 7.60
CA GLU A 8 5.01 -17.24 7.49
C GLU A 8 5.06 -15.90 8.24
N VAL A 9 6.18 -15.64 8.90
CA VAL A 9 6.54 -14.30 9.41
C VAL A 9 7.95 -13.99 8.96
N GLN A 10 8.13 -12.90 8.22
CA GLN A 10 9.42 -12.47 7.70
C GLN A 10 9.75 -11.07 8.22
N HIS A 11 10.91 -10.91 8.85
CA HIS A 11 11.45 -9.62 9.29
C HIS A 11 12.44 -9.09 8.26
N TYR A 12 12.27 -7.84 7.83
CA TYR A 12 13.15 -7.16 6.87
C TYR A 12 14.14 -6.22 7.57
N THR A 13 13.66 -5.54 8.60
CA THR A 13 14.46 -4.64 9.43
C THR A 13 14.06 -4.79 10.89
N ASP A 14 14.72 -4.08 11.78
CA ASP A 14 14.29 -3.98 13.19
C ASP A 14 12.85 -3.45 13.34
N LYS A 15 12.33 -2.79 12.30
CA LYS A 15 11.01 -2.13 12.33
C LYS A 15 9.97 -2.74 11.39
N LEU A 16 10.38 -3.44 10.34
CA LEU A 16 9.47 -3.87 9.27
C LEU A 16 9.40 -5.39 9.19
N PHE A 17 8.21 -5.90 9.05
CA PHE A 17 7.95 -7.33 8.91
C PHE A 17 6.70 -7.60 8.07
N ARG A 18 6.59 -8.82 7.60
CA ARG A 18 5.46 -9.34 6.84
C ARG A 18 4.90 -10.58 7.55
N ILE A 19 3.59 -10.72 7.50
CA ILE A 19 2.87 -11.90 7.98
C ILE A 19 2.06 -12.46 6.83
N ARG A 20 2.11 -13.79 6.64
CA ARG A 20 1.18 -14.54 5.80
C ARG A 20 0.30 -15.43 6.66
N THR A 21 -0.94 -15.60 6.24
CA THR A 21 -1.87 -16.56 6.82
C THR A 21 -2.48 -17.42 5.74
N GLN A 22 -3.04 -18.56 6.13
CA GLN A 22 -3.96 -19.30 5.26
C GLN A 22 -5.10 -18.38 4.81
N ARG A 23 -5.62 -18.63 3.61
CA ARG A 23 -6.81 -17.96 3.09
C ARG A 23 -7.93 -18.98 2.88
N PRO A 24 -9.08 -18.83 3.55
CA PRO A 24 -10.25 -19.66 3.25
C PRO A 24 -10.68 -19.49 1.79
N SER A 25 -11.03 -20.58 1.12
CA SER A 25 -11.44 -20.57 -0.29
C SER A 25 -12.66 -19.69 -0.59
N SER A 26 -13.46 -19.37 0.43
CA SER A 26 -14.62 -18.47 0.35
C SER A 26 -14.27 -17.00 0.62
N TYR A 27 -13.06 -16.68 1.08
CA TYR A 27 -12.67 -15.30 1.42
C TYR A 27 -12.43 -14.47 0.15
N ARG A 28 -13.21 -13.40 -0.01
CA ARG A 28 -13.13 -12.51 -1.17
C ARG A 28 -12.78 -11.10 -0.73
N PHE A 29 -11.96 -10.43 -1.52
CA PHE A 29 -11.61 -9.02 -1.39
C PHE A 29 -11.24 -8.43 -2.76
N THR A 30 -11.27 -7.12 -2.85
CA THR A 30 -10.80 -6.35 -4.00
C THR A 30 -9.39 -5.86 -3.73
N ALA A 31 -8.52 -5.89 -4.74
CA ALA A 31 -7.17 -5.34 -4.63
C ALA A 31 -7.19 -3.89 -4.11
N GLY A 32 -6.30 -3.60 -3.16
CA GLY A 32 -6.23 -2.30 -2.49
C GLY A 32 -7.07 -2.16 -1.21
N GLU A 33 -7.92 -3.13 -0.89
CA GLU A 33 -8.69 -3.12 0.36
C GLU A 33 -7.83 -3.44 1.60
N PHE A 34 -8.33 -3.02 2.76
CA PHE A 34 -7.82 -3.39 4.07
C PHE A 34 -8.85 -4.22 4.85
N VAL A 35 -8.39 -4.88 5.88
CA VAL A 35 -9.21 -5.61 6.85
C VAL A 35 -8.83 -5.24 8.26
N MET A 36 -9.76 -5.44 9.19
CA MET A 36 -9.45 -5.36 10.61
C MET A 36 -8.78 -6.64 11.07
N ILE A 37 -7.65 -6.52 11.76
CA ILE A 37 -6.99 -7.66 12.40
C ILE A 37 -6.82 -7.42 13.89
N LYS A 38 -6.71 -8.49 14.66
CA LYS A 38 -6.35 -8.46 16.09
C LYS A 38 -5.75 -9.77 16.57
N LEU A 39 -5.13 -9.70 17.72
CA LEU A 39 -4.81 -10.85 18.58
C LEU A 39 -5.74 -10.86 19.78
N GLU A 40 -5.78 -11.95 20.50
CA GLU A 40 -6.57 -12.03 21.72
C GLU A 40 -6.07 -11.00 22.75
N GLY A 41 -7.02 -10.29 23.38
CA GLY A 41 -6.70 -9.22 24.34
C GLY A 41 -6.10 -7.94 23.70
N THR A 42 -6.19 -7.77 22.37
CA THR A 42 -5.74 -6.53 21.71
C THR A 42 -6.90 -5.82 21.02
N PRO A 43 -6.80 -4.49 20.82
CA PRO A 43 -7.75 -3.77 19.98
C PRO A 43 -7.63 -4.21 18.51
N GLU A 44 -8.72 -4.06 17.77
CA GLU A 44 -8.73 -4.22 16.31
C GLU A 44 -7.99 -3.05 15.65
N ARG A 45 -7.22 -3.34 14.59
CA ARG A 45 -6.56 -2.34 13.76
C ARG A 45 -6.71 -2.70 12.28
N ALA A 46 -6.81 -1.67 11.46
CA ALA A 46 -6.90 -1.80 10.01
C ALA A 46 -5.52 -2.12 9.42
N TYR A 47 -5.48 -3.09 8.52
CA TYR A 47 -4.28 -3.51 7.78
C TYR A 47 -4.62 -3.72 6.32
N SER A 48 -3.92 -3.00 5.45
CA SER A 48 -4.02 -3.22 4.01
C SER A 48 -3.51 -4.60 3.65
N LEU A 49 -4.25 -5.29 2.78
CA LEU A 49 -3.81 -6.54 2.18
C LEU A 49 -2.70 -6.25 1.18
N THR A 50 -1.63 -7.04 1.21
CA THR A 50 -0.57 -7.04 0.18
C THR A 50 -0.71 -8.22 -0.77
N SER A 51 -1.45 -9.26 -0.38
CA SER A 51 -1.84 -10.34 -1.28
C SER A 51 -2.76 -9.82 -2.40
N GLY A 52 -2.70 -10.47 -3.55
CA GLY A 52 -3.62 -10.25 -4.67
C GLY A 52 -4.96 -10.99 -4.48
N PRO A 53 -5.99 -10.61 -5.24
CA PRO A 53 -7.32 -11.25 -5.15
C PRO A 53 -7.31 -12.74 -5.48
N TYR A 54 -6.31 -13.21 -6.20
CA TYR A 54 -6.17 -14.60 -6.68
C TYR A 54 -5.13 -15.41 -5.92
N ASP A 55 -4.38 -14.78 -4.98
CA ASP A 55 -3.42 -15.50 -4.14
C ASP A 55 -4.16 -16.45 -3.19
N ASP A 56 -3.55 -17.58 -2.83
CA ASP A 56 -4.08 -18.60 -1.94
C ASP A 56 -3.79 -18.32 -0.44
N TYR A 57 -3.18 -17.17 -0.15
CA TYR A 57 -2.86 -16.67 1.19
C TYR A 57 -3.38 -15.25 1.39
N LEU A 58 -3.45 -14.79 2.64
CA LEU A 58 -3.55 -13.37 2.98
C LEU A 58 -2.19 -12.91 3.49
N GLU A 59 -1.77 -11.73 3.03
CA GLU A 59 -0.47 -11.14 3.39
C GLU A 59 -0.67 -9.72 3.91
N PHE A 60 0.09 -9.40 4.96
CA PHE A 60 0.10 -8.11 5.63
C PHE A 60 1.52 -7.62 5.80
N TYR A 61 1.80 -6.37 5.42
CA TYR A 61 3.07 -5.69 5.65
C TYR A 61 2.91 -4.67 6.76
N SER A 62 3.77 -4.73 7.77
CA SER A 62 3.60 -3.98 9.02
C SER A 62 4.89 -3.35 9.52
N ILE A 63 4.71 -2.30 10.30
CA ILE A 63 5.79 -1.68 11.07
C ILE A 63 5.65 -2.04 12.55
N LYS A 64 6.78 -2.36 13.19
CA LYS A 64 6.87 -2.57 14.64
C LYS A 64 6.78 -1.21 15.33
N VAL A 65 5.66 -0.92 15.96
CA VAL A 65 5.51 0.24 16.82
C VAL A 65 5.83 -0.19 18.25
N GLN A 66 6.86 0.40 18.82
CA GLN A 66 7.18 0.18 20.24
C GLN A 66 5.96 0.61 21.06
N ASP A 67 5.52 -0.20 22.00
CA ASP A 67 4.32 0.02 22.81
C ASP A 67 2.99 0.07 22.05
N GLY A 68 2.99 -0.23 20.74
CA GLY A 68 1.75 -0.41 19.98
C GLY A 68 0.94 -1.59 20.52
N PRO A 69 -0.34 -1.42 20.88
CA PRO A 69 -1.10 -2.45 21.60
C PRO A 69 -1.29 -3.75 20.79
N LEU A 70 -1.22 -3.69 19.47
CA LEU A 70 -1.29 -4.84 18.58
C LEU A 70 0.08 -5.17 17.95
N THR A 71 0.77 -4.18 17.37
CA THR A 71 2.02 -4.40 16.62
C THR A 71 3.15 -4.94 17.47
N SER A 72 3.21 -4.55 18.76
CA SER A 72 4.18 -5.12 19.72
C SER A 72 4.05 -6.64 19.90
N LYS A 73 2.85 -7.17 19.67
CA LYS A 73 2.56 -8.62 19.75
C LYS A 73 2.65 -9.30 18.39
N LEU A 74 2.16 -8.65 17.33
CA LEU A 74 2.18 -9.20 15.95
C LEU A 74 3.59 -9.59 15.50
N GLN A 75 4.59 -8.80 15.85
CA GLN A 75 5.99 -9.05 15.49
C GLN A 75 6.58 -10.34 16.08
N HIS A 76 5.94 -10.92 17.09
CA HIS A 76 6.37 -12.15 17.76
C HIS A 76 5.60 -13.39 17.31
N LEU A 77 4.63 -13.24 16.41
CA LEU A 77 3.93 -14.38 15.82
C LEU A 77 4.91 -15.31 15.09
N LYS A 78 4.56 -16.57 15.10
CA LYS A 78 5.32 -17.66 14.44
C LYS A 78 4.36 -18.45 13.56
N GLU A 79 4.92 -19.23 12.68
CA GLU A 79 4.18 -20.24 11.94
C GLU A 79 3.42 -21.16 12.90
N GLY A 80 2.14 -21.40 12.60
CA GLY A 80 1.20 -22.16 13.44
C GLY A 80 0.40 -21.31 14.43
N ASP A 81 0.80 -20.07 14.71
CA ASP A 81 0.01 -19.15 15.54
C ASP A 81 -1.29 -18.74 14.84
N THR A 82 -2.21 -18.18 15.61
CA THR A 82 -3.53 -17.73 15.10
C THR A 82 -3.61 -16.21 15.06
N LEU A 83 -4.02 -15.68 13.91
CA LEU A 83 -4.37 -14.28 13.69
C LEU A 83 -5.87 -14.14 13.43
N LYS A 84 -6.55 -13.26 14.16
CA LYS A 84 -7.97 -12.94 13.93
C LYS A 84 -8.09 -11.89 12.83
N VAL A 85 -8.77 -12.25 11.73
CA VAL A 85 -8.94 -11.43 10.53
C VAL A 85 -10.42 -11.12 10.29
N GLY A 86 -10.73 -9.87 9.97
CA GLY A 86 -12.08 -9.42 9.66
C GLY A 86 -12.67 -10.10 8.43
N VAL A 87 -13.98 -10.36 8.45
CA VAL A 87 -14.69 -11.02 7.34
C VAL A 87 -15.11 -10.07 6.23
N LYS A 88 -15.04 -8.76 6.45
CA LYS A 88 -15.48 -7.73 5.50
C LYS A 88 -14.32 -6.82 5.15
N PRO A 89 -13.60 -7.09 4.05
CA PRO A 89 -12.65 -6.14 3.49
C PRO A 89 -13.35 -4.84 3.09
N THR A 90 -12.62 -3.74 3.13
CA THR A 90 -13.11 -2.41 2.73
C THR A 90 -11.91 -1.51 2.44
N GLY A 91 -12.14 -0.36 1.85
CA GLY A 91 -11.11 0.63 1.55
C GLY A 91 -11.60 1.65 0.53
N THR A 92 -10.77 2.63 0.27
CA THR A 92 -10.97 3.63 -0.78
C THR A 92 -9.99 3.48 -1.93
N LEU A 93 -8.86 2.82 -1.70
CA LEU A 93 -7.81 2.58 -2.70
C LEU A 93 -8.12 1.38 -3.60
N ILE A 94 -9.29 1.38 -4.22
CA ILE A 94 -9.71 0.38 -5.20
C ILE A 94 -9.91 1.04 -6.57
N LEU A 95 -9.66 0.30 -7.65
CA LEU A 95 -9.76 0.82 -9.02
C LEU A 95 -11.16 1.34 -9.34
N ALA A 96 -12.21 0.77 -8.74
CA ALA A 96 -13.60 1.21 -8.95
C ALA A 96 -13.88 2.66 -8.51
N ASN A 97 -13.04 3.25 -7.68
CA ASN A 97 -13.16 4.64 -7.23
C ASN A 97 -12.38 5.63 -8.12
N LEU A 98 -11.61 5.13 -9.09
CA LEU A 98 -10.91 5.93 -10.10
C LEU A 98 -11.66 5.95 -11.42
N GLU A 99 -11.56 7.05 -12.14
CA GLU A 99 -11.80 7.05 -13.57
C GLU A 99 -10.81 6.15 -14.27
N LEU A 100 -11.24 5.42 -15.29
CA LEU A 100 -10.39 4.45 -15.99
C LEU A 100 -9.60 5.09 -17.14
N GLY A 101 -8.56 4.39 -17.57
CA GLY A 101 -7.71 4.80 -18.69
C GLY A 101 -6.65 5.84 -18.32
N GLY A 102 -5.75 6.11 -19.26
CA GLY A 102 -4.55 6.91 -19.03
C GLY A 102 -3.49 6.18 -18.24
N ASP A 103 -2.56 6.91 -17.62
CA ASP A 103 -1.44 6.37 -16.86
C ASP A 103 -1.78 6.36 -15.38
N LEU A 104 -1.46 5.26 -14.70
CA LEU A 104 -1.70 5.10 -13.26
C LEU A 104 -0.44 5.43 -12.46
N TRP A 105 -0.57 6.35 -11.53
CA TRP A 105 0.47 6.74 -10.58
C TRP A 105 0.16 6.25 -9.17
N LEU A 106 0.97 5.34 -8.65
CA LEU A 106 0.88 4.78 -7.30
C LEU A 106 1.93 5.45 -6.41
N LEU A 107 1.51 6.37 -5.55
CA LEU A 107 2.40 7.22 -4.75
C LEU A 107 2.39 6.75 -3.30
N ALA A 108 3.46 6.06 -2.88
CA ALA A 108 3.58 5.44 -1.55
C ALA A 108 4.62 6.10 -0.66
N SER A 109 4.36 6.12 0.65
CA SER A 109 5.40 6.33 1.66
C SER A 109 5.32 5.29 2.77
N GLY A 110 6.49 4.74 3.16
CA GLY A 110 6.59 3.71 4.19
C GLY A 110 5.71 2.50 3.90
N THR A 111 4.93 2.05 4.90
CA THR A 111 4.00 0.91 4.75
C THR A 111 2.80 1.20 3.86
N GLY A 112 2.63 2.43 3.39
CA GLY A 112 1.63 2.79 2.39
C GLY A 112 1.80 2.11 1.03
N ILE A 113 2.92 1.43 0.80
CA ILE A 113 3.09 0.56 -0.37
C ILE A 113 2.14 -0.66 -0.36
N ALA A 114 1.67 -1.09 0.82
CA ALA A 114 0.93 -2.33 0.99
C ALA A 114 -0.30 -2.48 0.06
N PRO A 115 -1.25 -1.54 -0.01
CA PRO A 115 -2.38 -1.66 -0.92
C PRO A 115 -1.96 -1.68 -2.40
N PHE A 116 -0.85 -1.04 -2.75
CA PHE A 116 -0.34 -1.01 -4.12
C PHE A 116 0.30 -2.35 -4.53
N ILE A 117 0.93 -3.06 -3.59
CA ILE A 117 1.38 -4.43 -3.86
C ILE A 117 0.19 -5.34 -4.20
N SER A 118 -0.93 -5.20 -3.49
CA SER A 118 -2.17 -5.92 -3.80
C SER A 118 -2.70 -5.59 -5.20
N LEU A 119 -2.76 -4.30 -5.57
CA LEU A 119 -3.18 -3.85 -6.89
C LEU A 119 -2.27 -4.40 -8.00
N LEU A 120 -0.96 -4.38 -7.78
CA LEU A 120 0.04 -4.88 -8.75
C LEU A 120 0.07 -6.42 -8.87
N ARG A 121 -0.60 -7.15 -7.98
CA ARG A 121 -0.85 -8.59 -8.08
C ARG A 121 -2.18 -8.92 -8.76
N ASP A 122 -2.98 -7.91 -9.07
CA ASP A 122 -4.22 -8.07 -9.81
C ASP A 122 -3.99 -7.78 -11.31
N PRO A 123 -4.15 -8.76 -12.21
CA PRO A 123 -4.01 -8.54 -13.65
C PRO A 123 -4.88 -7.40 -14.18
N GLN A 124 -6.05 -7.17 -13.59
CA GLN A 124 -6.96 -6.10 -13.98
C GLN A 124 -6.30 -4.72 -13.93
N THR A 125 -5.34 -4.50 -13.03
CA THR A 125 -4.61 -3.24 -12.94
C THR A 125 -3.87 -2.92 -14.25
N PHE A 126 -3.29 -3.93 -14.90
CA PHE A 126 -2.53 -3.78 -16.14
C PHE A 126 -3.42 -3.73 -17.39
N GLU A 127 -4.68 -4.17 -17.28
CA GLU A 127 -5.64 -4.12 -18.38
C GLU A 127 -6.34 -2.75 -18.49
N LEU A 128 -6.45 -2.02 -17.38
CA LEU A 128 -7.25 -0.80 -17.28
C LEU A 128 -6.47 0.50 -17.51
N PHE A 129 -5.13 0.46 -17.48
CA PHE A 129 -4.26 1.63 -17.63
C PHE A 129 -3.18 1.39 -18.66
N ASN A 130 -2.68 2.46 -19.29
CA ASN A 130 -1.66 2.38 -20.34
C ASN A 130 -0.28 2.08 -19.74
N ASP A 131 0.19 2.98 -18.87
CA ASP A 131 1.45 2.86 -18.16
C ASP A 131 1.21 2.95 -16.65
N ILE A 132 2.02 2.21 -15.89
CA ILE A 132 1.92 2.19 -14.43
C ILE A 132 3.24 2.69 -13.85
N HIS A 133 3.15 3.76 -13.06
CA HIS A 133 4.27 4.39 -12.37
C HIS A 133 4.12 4.17 -10.87
N VAL A 134 5.14 3.63 -10.25
CA VAL A 134 5.16 3.39 -8.80
C VAL A 134 6.27 4.20 -8.16
N THR A 135 5.94 5.04 -7.19
CA THR A 135 6.93 5.69 -6.35
C THR A 135 6.82 5.17 -4.93
N TRP A 136 7.93 4.90 -4.30
CA TRP A 136 7.95 4.46 -2.92
C TRP A 136 9.04 5.20 -2.14
N THR A 137 8.59 6.11 -1.27
CA THR A 137 9.47 6.87 -0.38
C THR A 137 9.67 6.11 0.92
N VAL A 138 10.91 5.79 1.24
CA VAL A 138 11.32 5.14 2.50
C VAL A 138 12.39 5.97 3.22
N ARG A 139 12.72 5.60 4.46
CA ARG A 139 13.79 6.27 5.21
C ARG A 139 15.15 5.76 4.83
N GLN A 140 15.31 4.43 4.76
CA GLN A 140 16.57 3.73 4.46
C GLN A 140 16.36 2.74 3.32
N ALA A 141 17.37 2.52 2.48
CA ALA A 141 17.28 1.65 1.30
C ALA A 141 16.93 0.20 1.64
N VAL A 142 17.37 -0.30 2.80
CA VAL A 142 17.05 -1.63 3.29
C VAL A 142 15.53 -1.87 3.45
N GLU A 143 14.74 -0.80 3.64
CA GLU A 143 13.29 -0.91 3.73
C GLU A 143 12.64 -1.31 2.39
N LEU A 144 13.34 -1.08 1.26
CA LEU A 144 12.89 -1.49 -0.08
C LEU A 144 12.98 -3.01 -0.28
N ASP A 145 13.81 -3.72 0.50
CA ASP A 145 14.08 -5.16 0.34
C ASP A 145 12.81 -6.02 0.46
N ALA A 146 11.77 -5.49 1.10
CA ALA A 146 10.49 -6.18 1.23
C ALA A 146 9.83 -6.47 -0.13
N TYR A 147 9.91 -5.55 -1.09
CA TYR A 147 9.17 -5.65 -2.35
C TYR A 147 9.93 -5.14 -3.59
N LYS A 148 11.17 -4.66 -3.47
CA LYS A 148 11.91 -4.11 -4.62
C LYS A 148 12.04 -5.09 -5.77
N ASP A 149 12.38 -6.36 -5.47
CA ASP A 149 12.57 -7.39 -6.51
C ASP A 149 11.25 -7.71 -7.22
N PHE A 150 10.15 -7.75 -6.47
CA PHE A 150 8.81 -7.88 -7.04
C PHE A 150 8.48 -6.68 -7.94
N LEU A 151 8.70 -5.45 -7.48
CA LEU A 151 8.41 -4.24 -8.27
C LEU A 151 9.27 -4.16 -9.53
N TYR A 152 10.55 -4.49 -9.47
CA TYR A 152 11.43 -4.52 -10.64
C TYR A 152 11.11 -5.65 -11.64
N SER A 153 10.41 -6.69 -11.21
CA SER A 153 10.00 -7.80 -12.10
C SER A 153 8.75 -7.49 -12.94
N LEU A 154 8.04 -6.42 -12.63
CA LEU A 154 6.79 -6.04 -13.29
C LEU A 154 7.04 -5.08 -14.46
N PRO A 155 6.14 -5.03 -15.46
CA PRO A 155 6.17 -4.04 -16.55
C PRO A 155 5.66 -2.67 -16.07
N ILE A 156 6.39 -2.04 -15.16
CA ILE A 156 6.06 -0.76 -14.54
C ILE A 156 7.30 0.14 -14.50
N GLU A 157 7.08 1.45 -14.36
CA GLU A 157 8.14 2.38 -14.00
C GLU A 157 8.22 2.52 -12.48
N PHE A 158 9.27 1.95 -11.88
CA PHE A 158 9.48 2.02 -10.45
C PHE A 158 10.53 3.07 -10.08
N PHE A 159 10.13 4.07 -9.31
CA PHE A 159 10.95 5.18 -8.85
C PHE A 159 11.03 5.21 -7.31
N PRO A 160 11.94 4.41 -6.71
CA PRO A 160 12.16 4.44 -5.26
C PRO A 160 12.91 5.72 -4.84
N THR A 161 12.54 6.27 -3.68
CA THR A 161 13.25 7.40 -3.06
C THR A 161 13.60 7.09 -1.61
N VAL A 162 14.77 7.58 -1.16
CA VAL A 162 15.29 7.38 0.20
C VAL A 162 15.56 8.73 0.86
N THR A 163 15.19 8.88 2.14
CA THR A 163 15.23 10.20 2.79
C THR A 163 16.35 10.38 3.80
N GLN A 164 16.88 9.30 4.39
CA GLN A 164 17.81 9.40 5.54
C GLN A 164 19.23 8.89 5.27
N GLU A 165 19.54 8.53 4.04
CA GLU A 165 20.89 8.13 3.64
C GLU A 165 21.16 8.52 2.18
N HIS A 166 22.41 8.37 1.75
CA HIS A 166 22.80 8.62 0.35
C HIS A 166 22.14 7.57 -0.56
N PHE A 167 21.42 8.06 -1.57
CA PHE A 167 20.73 7.24 -2.57
C PHE A 167 20.63 8.02 -3.88
N HIS A 168 20.55 7.35 -5.02
CA HIS A 168 20.47 8.03 -6.33
C HIS A 168 19.25 8.97 -6.42
N ASN A 169 18.11 8.58 -5.84
CA ASN A 169 16.92 9.44 -5.70
C ASN A 169 16.76 9.83 -4.22
N GLN A 170 17.63 10.68 -3.71
CA GLN A 170 17.57 11.10 -2.31
C GLN A 170 16.58 12.24 -2.09
N GLY A 171 15.59 11.98 -1.23
CA GLY A 171 14.57 12.95 -0.83
C GLY A 171 13.17 12.38 -0.82
N ARG A 172 12.20 13.23 -0.48
CA ARG A 172 10.78 12.90 -0.59
C ARG A 172 10.32 13.07 -2.03
N ILE A 173 9.29 12.33 -2.46
CA ILE A 173 8.74 12.41 -3.82
C ILE A 173 8.34 13.84 -4.20
N GLN A 174 7.84 14.65 -3.26
CA GLN A 174 7.46 16.03 -3.52
C GLN A 174 8.60 16.84 -4.17
N LYS A 175 9.85 16.61 -3.73
CA LYS A 175 11.03 17.25 -4.34
C LYS A 175 11.14 16.94 -5.84
N PHE A 176 10.88 15.71 -6.24
CA PHE A 176 11.00 15.27 -7.64
C PHE A 176 9.83 15.79 -8.50
N LEU A 177 8.66 15.91 -7.92
CA LEU A 177 7.51 16.57 -8.54
C LEU A 177 7.74 18.09 -8.70
N ASP A 178 8.32 18.75 -7.71
CA ASP A 178 8.59 20.20 -7.74
C ASP A 178 9.67 20.57 -8.75
N HIS A 179 10.62 19.69 -9.01
CA HIS A 179 11.68 19.91 -10.00
C HIS A 179 11.34 19.38 -11.40
N GLY A 180 10.12 18.86 -11.61
CA GLY A 180 9.68 18.33 -12.90
C GLY A 180 10.39 17.04 -13.34
N ILE A 181 11.06 16.34 -12.42
CA ILE A 181 11.68 15.03 -12.69
C ILE A 181 10.59 13.97 -12.84
N LEU A 182 9.52 14.09 -12.07
CA LEU A 182 8.28 13.35 -12.21
C LEU A 182 7.20 14.32 -12.64
N SER A 183 6.56 14.08 -13.79
CA SER A 183 5.50 14.92 -14.34
C SER A 183 4.14 14.26 -14.10
N VAL A 184 3.45 14.74 -13.06
CA VAL A 184 2.09 14.32 -12.69
C VAL A 184 1.24 15.58 -12.60
N ASP A 185 0.77 16.06 -13.74
CA ASP A 185 0.17 17.38 -13.89
C ASP A 185 -1.01 17.44 -14.90
N ASN A 186 -1.38 16.30 -15.49
CA ASN A 186 -2.42 16.23 -16.49
C ASN A 186 -3.59 15.32 -16.04
N PRO A 187 -4.67 15.90 -15.44
CA PRO A 187 -5.82 15.12 -14.96
C PRO A 187 -6.61 14.40 -16.07
N ASP A 188 -6.49 14.83 -17.33
CA ASP A 188 -7.17 14.17 -18.45
C ASP A 188 -6.51 12.82 -18.81
N LYS A 189 -5.21 12.69 -18.52
CA LYS A 189 -4.41 11.52 -18.92
C LYS A 189 -3.88 10.69 -17.78
N GLN A 190 -3.92 11.20 -16.55
CA GLN A 190 -3.28 10.56 -15.40
C GLN A 190 -4.27 10.28 -14.30
N ARG A 191 -4.08 9.13 -13.63
CA ARG A 191 -4.86 8.68 -12.48
C ARG A 191 -3.91 8.43 -11.32
N ILE A 192 -4.30 8.80 -10.12
CA ILE A 192 -3.39 8.81 -8.99
C ILE A 192 -3.98 8.07 -7.81
N MET A 193 -3.19 7.21 -7.18
CA MET A 193 -3.48 6.64 -5.87
C MET A 193 -2.40 7.04 -4.86
N ILE A 194 -2.81 7.52 -3.70
CA ILE A 194 -1.91 8.03 -2.67
C ILE A 194 -2.10 7.23 -1.40
N CYS A 195 -1.01 6.67 -0.87
CA CYS A 195 -1.04 6.01 0.43
C CYS A 195 0.25 6.27 1.23
N GLY A 196 0.08 6.86 2.39
CA GLY A 196 1.20 7.18 3.26
C GLY A 196 0.79 7.85 4.56
N SER A 197 1.73 8.56 5.19
CA SER A 197 1.41 9.33 6.39
C SER A 197 0.38 10.43 6.10
N MET A 198 -0.30 10.92 7.15
CA MET A 198 -1.28 11.99 6.98
C MET A 198 -0.68 13.24 6.33
N SER A 199 0.54 13.65 6.73
CA SER A 199 1.21 14.80 6.11
C SER A 199 1.52 14.54 4.63
N PHE A 200 2.03 13.36 4.28
CA PHE A 200 2.30 12.96 2.91
C PHE A 200 1.04 13.05 2.03
N ASN A 201 -0.05 12.48 2.52
CA ASN A 201 -1.32 12.50 1.81
C ASN A 201 -1.88 13.92 1.66
N ASN A 202 -1.86 14.74 2.71
CA ASN A 202 -2.37 16.10 2.67
C ASN A 202 -1.58 16.99 1.70
N ASP A 203 -0.24 16.90 1.71
CA ASP A 203 0.64 17.65 0.81
C ASP A 203 0.33 17.32 -0.66
N LEU A 204 0.20 16.02 -0.99
CA LEU A 204 -0.10 15.58 -2.35
C LEU A 204 -1.53 15.91 -2.76
N LYS A 205 -2.51 15.74 -1.86
CA LYS A 205 -3.91 16.14 -2.11
C LYS A 205 -4.01 17.63 -2.47
N GLU A 206 -3.36 18.50 -1.66
CA GLU A 206 -3.37 19.95 -1.93
C GLU A 206 -2.76 20.25 -3.32
N ARG A 207 -1.62 19.60 -3.63
CA ARG A 207 -0.97 19.74 -4.94
C ARG A 207 -1.89 19.35 -6.08
N PHE A 208 -2.47 18.14 -6.05
CA PHE A 208 -3.27 17.62 -7.14
C PHE A 208 -4.60 18.36 -7.29
N ASN A 209 -5.21 18.80 -6.21
CA ASN A 209 -6.38 19.69 -6.29
C ASN A 209 -6.06 21.00 -7.03
N LYS A 210 -4.89 21.61 -6.78
CA LYS A 210 -4.45 22.83 -7.50
C LYS A 210 -4.20 22.58 -8.98
N LEU A 211 -3.85 21.36 -9.37
CA LEU A 211 -3.65 20.93 -10.75
C LEU A 211 -4.94 20.47 -11.44
N GLY A 212 -6.08 20.54 -10.76
CA GLY A 212 -7.38 20.20 -11.34
C GLY A 212 -7.76 18.71 -11.24
N PHE A 213 -7.01 17.90 -10.50
CA PHE A 213 -7.42 16.53 -10.20
C PHE A 213 -8.59 16.53 -9.21
N SER A 214 -9.54 15.60 -9.37
CA SER A 214 -10.72 15.43 -8.52
C SER A 214 -10.60 14.18 -7.65
N GLU A 215 -10.93 14.29 -6.35
CA GLU A 215 -10.88 13.15 -5.43
C GLU A 215 -12.09 12.24 -5.58
N GLY A 216 -11.82 10.95 -5.87
CA GLY A 216 -12.81 9.89 -5.93
C GLY A 216 -13.12 9.31 -4.55
N ASN A 217 -14.26 8.67 -4.46
CA ASN A 217 -14.73 7.98 -3.26
C ASN A 217 -15.71 6.86 -3.64
N LYS A 218 -16.27 6.16 -2.65
CA LYS A 218 -17.21 5.03 -2.87
C LYS A 218 -18.48 5.38 -3.66
N LYS A 219 -18.79 6.66 -3.88
CA LYS A 219 -20.01 7.11 -4.59
C LYS A 219 -19.71 7.72 -5.94
N THR A 220 -18.53 8.30 -6.10
CA THR A 220 -18.13 9.05 -7.29
C THR A 220 -16.70 8.73 -7.63
N GLN A 221 -16.44 8.33 -8.86
CA GLN A 221 -15.08 8.17 -9.36
C GLN A 221 -14.41 9.54 -9.47
N GLY A 222 -13.10 9.56 -9.31
CA GLY A 222 -12.27 10.75 -9.46
C GLY A 222 -10.97 10.43 -10.19
N THR A 223 -10.19 11.44 -10.48
CA THR A 223 -8.87 11.29 -11.10
C THR A 223 -7.79 10.93 -10.07
N PHE A 224 -8.07 11.09 -8.78
CA PHE A 224 -7.23 10.53 -7.72
C PHE A 224 -8.05 9.97 -6.55
N VAL A 225 -7.46 9.02 -5.82
CA VAL A 225 -7.96 8.51 -4.54
C VAL A 225 -6.83 8.44 -3.53
N GLN A 226 -7.17 8.53 -2.24
CA GLN A 226 -6.19 8.42 -1.18
C GLN A 226 -6.71 7.62 0.01
N GLU A 227 -5.77 7.02 0.72
CA GLU A 227 -6.03 6.39 2.01
C GLU A 227 -4.82 6.58 2.92
N LYS A 228 -5.07 6.87 4.19
CA LYS A 228 -3.98 6.99 5.16
C LYS A 228 -3.41 5.61 5.45
N ALA A 229 -2.09 5.45 5.38
CA ALA A 229 -1.43 4.26 5.89
C ALA A 229 -1.67 4.17 7.40
N PHE A 230 -2.20 3.03 7.83
CA PHE A 230 -2.45 2.78 9.25
C PHE A 230 -1.10 2.43 9.91
N VAL A 231 -0.66 3.30 10.80
CA VAL A 231 0.42 3.01 11.75
C VAL A 231 -0.26 2.69 13.07
N GLY A 232 -0.04 1.49 13.55
CA GLY A 232 -0.68 0.87 14.69
C GLY A 232 -0.65 1.64 16.01
#